data_816852f2e1ffbdb134a7aa1b69011ecf
#
_entry.id   816852f2e1ffbdb134a7aa1b69011ecf
#
_cell.length_a   1.000
_cell.length_b   1.000
_cell.length_c   1.000
_cell.angle_alpha   90.00
_cell.angle_beta   90.00
_cell.angle_gamma   90.00
#
_symmetry.space_group_name_H-M   'P 1'
#
loop_
_entity.id
_entity.type
_entity.pdbx_description
1 polymer ?
#
loop_
_entity_poly.entity_id
_entity_poly.type
_entity_poly.pdbx_seq_one_letter_code
_entity_poly.pdbx_strand_id
1 'polypeptide(L)'
;MFNEISEKMKLRMKYLENIDRGDRTDGTEKLKRLRQVPPETGKFLALQASNCPAGNFIEIGTSAGYSTMWISLAAKERKIKVKTFELLEEKIKLAKETFNKAGISDIVELIEGDALNNLENINDVSFCFIDCEKEIYEKCWDLVSGKVVKNGLIIADNAINHYDTIKPMIDKAIADERFDCLIVPIGTGELVCRRK
;
A
#
# COMPACT_ATOMS: atom_id res chain seq x y z
N MET A 1 6.49 14.80 10.33
CA MET A 1 6.48 13.62 9.41
C MET A 1 7.69 13.64 8.46
N PHE A 2 7.69 14.30 7.27
CA PHE A 2 8.78 14.12 6.28
C PHE A 2 10.15 14.64 6.72
N ASN A 3 10.21 15.72 7.48
CA ASN A 3 11.46 16.24 8.03
C ASN A 3 12.06 15.37 9.16
N GLU A 4 11.28 14.40 9.64
CA GLU A 4 11.65 13.50 10.74
C GLU A 4 12.00 12.09 10.26
N ILE A 5 12.05 11.88 8.92
CA ILE A 5 12.46 10.60 8.34
C ILE A 5 13.91 10.34 8.77
N SER A 6 14.14 9.20 9.45
CA SER A 6 15.47 8.84 9.93
C SER A 6 16.46 8.61 8.79
N GLU A 7 17.74 8.86 9.04
CA GLU A 7 18.78 8.59 8.03
C GLU A 7 18.80 7.11 7.60
N LYS A 8 18.55 6.18 8.53
CA LYS A 8 18.42 4.74 8.21
C LYS A 8 17.32 4.48 7.17
N MET A 9 16.16 5.08 7.36
CA MET A 9 15.03 4.94 6.44
C MET A 9 15.32 5.59 5.10
N LYS A 10 15.91 6.79 5.06
CA LYS A 10 16.31 7.47 3.81
C LYS A 10 17.30 6.63 3.00
N LEU A 11 18.31 6.07 3.67
CA LEU A 11 19.30 5.19 3.04
C LEU A 11 18.64 3.93 2.47
N ARG A 12 17.70 3.34 3.20
CA ARG A 12 16.98 2.16 2.71
C ARG A 12 16.07 2.49 1.53
N MET A 13 15.33 3.59 1.57
CA MET A 13 14.53 4.09 0.45
C MET A 13 15.39 4.25 -0.81
N LYS A 14 16.50 4.97 -0.70
CA LYS A 14 17.42 5.17 -1.82
C LYS A 14 18.00 3.86 -2.37
N TYR A 15 18.31 2.91 -1.51
CA TYR A 15 18.77 1.58 -1.91
C TYR A 15 17.71 0.86 -2.76
N LEU A 16 16.45 0.84 -2.31
CA LEU A 16 15.35 0.20 -3.04
C LEU A 16 15.02 0.92 -4.36
N GLU A 17 15.09 2.25 -4.39
CA GLU A 17 14.93 3.05 -5.63
C GLU A 17 15.99 2.71 -6.68
N ASN A 18 17.23 2.41 -6.26
CA ASN A 18 18.28 1.98 -7.18
C ASN A 18 18.02 0.57 -7.73
N ILE A 19 17.53 -0.36 -6.90
CA ILE A 19 17.13 -1.70 -7.35
C ILE A 19 15.97 -1.60 -8.34
N ASP A 20 14.88 -0.90 -8.01
CA ASP A 20 13.70 -0.75 -8.87
C ASP A 20 14.05 -0.14 -10.24
N ARG A 21 15.02 0.78 -10.26
CA ARG A 21 15.50 1.35 -11.52
C ARG A 21 16.29 0.33 -12.34
N GLY A 22 17.10 -0.49 -11.69
CA GLY A 22 17.93 -1.51 -12.34
C GLY A 22 17.09 -2.67 -12.87
N ASP A 23 16.18 -3.21 -12.06
CA ASP A 23 15.41 -4.41 -12.38
C ASP A 23 14.41 -4.24 -13.55
N ARG A 24 14.14 -2.98 -13.93
CA ARG A 24 13.34 -2.66 -15.12
C ARG A 24 14.09 -2.90 -16.43
N THR A 25 15.45 -2.93 -16.41
CA THR A 25 16.30 -2.95 -17.62
C THR A 25 17.34 -4.06 -17.65
N ASP A 26 17.62 -4.73 -16.54
CA ASP A 26 18.68 -5.75 -16.39
C ASP A 26 18.27 -7.18 -16.77
N GLY A 27 17.03 -7.37 -17.26
CA GLY A 27 16.48 -8.68 -17.60
C GLY A 27 15.76 -9.39 -16.45
N THR A 28 15.65 -8.77 -15.29
CA THR A 28 14.89 -9.33 -14.16
C THR A 28 13.45 -9.66 -14.55
N GLU A 29 13.00 -10.87 -14.25
CA GLU A 29 11.63 -11.34 -14.50
C GLU A 29 10.59 -10.42 -13.83
N LYS A 30 9.48 -10.15 -14.52
CA LYS A 30 8.44 -9.21 -14.07
C LYS A 30 7.98 -9.43 -12.61
N LEU A 31 7.78 -10.67 -12.19
CA LEU A 31 7.34 -10.99 -10.82
C LEU A 31 8.40 -10.71 -9.75
N LYS A 32 9.69 -10.78 -10.13
CA LYS A 32 10.81 -10.51 -9.23
C LYS A 32 11.12 -9.02 -9.09
N ARG A 33 10.68 -8.18 -10.06
CA ARG A 33 10.87 -6.72 -10.01
C ARG A 33 10.18 -6.13 -8.79
N LEU A 34 10.75 -5.07 -8.24
CA LEU A 34 10.14 -4.38 -7.09
C LEU A 34 8.83 -3.71 -7.46
N ARG A 35 8.77 -3.11 -8.64
CA ARG A 35 7.57 -2.38 -9.13
C ARG A 35 7.03 -1.40 -8.09
N GLN A 36 7.93 -0.74 -7.37
CA GLN A 36 7.55 0.15 -6.28
C GLN A 36 6.92 1.45 -6.80
N VAL A 37 6.09 2.03 -5.95
CA VAL A 37 5.51 3.36 -6.21
C VAL A 37 6.59 4.43 -6.22
N PRO A 38 6.43 5.52 -7.00
CA PRO A 38 7.37 6.64 -6.96
C PRO A 38 7.29 7.40 -5.62
N PRO A 39 8.34 8.18 -5.27
CA PRO A 39 8.39 8.91 -3.99
C PRO A 39 7.22 9.86 -3.74
N GLU A 40 6.67 10.49 -4.79
CA GLU A 40 5.50 11.37 -4.70
C GLU A 40 4.25 10.62 -4.29
N THR A 41 4.00 9.42 -4.84
CA THR A 41 2.91 8.54 -4.40
C THR A 41 3.12 8.12 -2.94
N GLY A 42 4.35 7.74 -2.55
CA GLY A 42 4.65 7.41 -1.16
C GLY A 42 4.33 8.55 -0.18
N LYS A 43 4.70 9.79 -0.52
CA LYS A 43 4.36 10.98 0.27
C LYS A 43 2.85 11.22 0.32
N PHE A 44 2.17 11.03 -0.79
CA PHE A 44 0.72 11.15 -0.86
C PHE A 44 0.05 10.14 0.07
N LEU A 45 0.44 8.86 0.03
CA LEU A 45 -0.08 7.82 0.91
C LEU A 45 0.13 8.18 2.40
N ALA A 46 1.33 8.65 2.77
CA ALA A 46 1.62 9.06 4.15
C ALA A 46 0.71 10.21 4.62
N LEU A 47 0.49 11.22 3.77
CA LEU A 47 -0.42 12.35 4.08
C LEU A 47 -1.87 11.88 4.21
N GLN A 48 -2.34 11.02 3.29
CA GLN A 48 -3.71 10.51 3.36
C GLN A 48 -3.92 9.65 4.61
N ALA A 49 -3.00 8.74 4.91
CA ALA A 49 -3.05 7.90 6.10
C ALA A 49 -3.05 8.71 7.40
N SER A 50 -2.28 9.82 7.46
CA SER A 50 -2.23 10.67 8.67
C SER A 50 -3.55 11.39 8.95
N ASN A 51 -4.37 11.61 7.92
CA ASN A 51 -5.69 12.27 8.04
C ASN A 51 -6.85 11.31 8.28
N CYS A 52 -6.61 9.99 8.25
CA CYS A 52 -7.66 8.99 8.47
C CYS A 52 -8.19 8.99 9.91
N PRO A 53 -9.41 8.52 10.17
CA PRO A 53 -9.94 8.33 11.53
C PRO A 53 -9.16 7.25 12.31
N ALA A 54 -9.56 6.96 13.53
CA ALA A 54 -9.03 5.81 14.29
C ALA A 54 -9.43 4.48 13.61
N GLY A 55 -8.54 3.50 13.63
CA GLY A 55 -8.75 2.19 13.04
C GLY A 55 -7.46 1.54 12.51
N ASN A 56 -7.60 0.41 11.86
CA ASN A 56 -6.49 -0.35 11.31
C ASN A 56 -5.98 0.25 9.99
N PHE A 57 -4.64 0.27 9.84
CA PHE A 57 -3.97 0.53 8.57
C PHE A 57 -3.57 -0.79 7.94
N ILE A 58 -3.99 -1.01 6.69
CA ILE A 58 -3.65 -2.21 5.93
C ILE A 58 -3.06 -1.85 4.57
N GLU A 59 -2.16 -2.69 4.10
CA GLU A 59 -1.55 -2.61 2.78
C GLU A 59 -1.57 -4.00 2.14
N ILE A 60 -2.05 -4.10 0.92
CA ILE A 60 -2.15 -5.36 0.15
C ILE A 60 -1.14 -5.30 -0.98
N GLY A 61 -0.03 -6.03 -0.81
CA GLY A 61 1.14 -5.96 -1.68
C GLY A 61 2.30 -5.19 -1.05
N THR A 62 3.08 -5.88 -0.21
CA THR A 62 4.26 -5.29 0.49
C THR A 62 5.44 -5.10 -0.46
N SER A 63 5.67 -6.03 -1.38
CA SER A 63 6.89 -6.12 -2.17
C SER A 63 8.14 -6.01 -1.27
N ALA A 64 9.05 -5.07 -1.56
CA ALA A 64 10.22 -4.80 -0.72
C ALA A 64 9.94 -3.88 0.49
N GLY A 65 8.69 -3.43 0.70
CA GLY A 65 8.30 -2.56 1.82
C GLY A 65 8.52 -1.07 1.59
N TYR A 66 8.61 -0.61 0.34
CA TYR A 66 8.86 0.81 0.04
C TYR A 66 7.66 1.70 0.41
N SER A 67 6.46 1.37 -0.07
CA SER A 67 5.20 2.05 0.29
C SER A 67 4.90 1.91 1.79
N THR A 68 5.18 0.72 2.36
CA THR A 68 5.05 0.47 3.80
C THR A 68 5.89 1.45 4.64
N MET A 69 7.12 1.79 4.21
CA MET A 69 7.94 2.80 4.91
C MET A 69 7.25 4.17 4.94
N TRP A 70 6.60 4.60 3.86
CA TRP A 70 5.86 5.86 3.84
C TRP A 70 4.62 5.81 4.73
N ILE A 71 3.82 4.75 4.64
CA ILE A 71 2.60 4.58 5.47
C ILE A 71 2.98 4.48 6.96
N SER A 72 4.13 3.88 7.28
CA SER A 72 4.61 3.74 8.66
C SER A 72 4.88 5.09 9.36
N LEU A 73 5.12 6.16 8.61
CA LEU A 73 5.28 7.50 9.20
C LEU A 73 3.98 7.96 9.88
N ALA A 74 2.84 7.77 9.21
CA ALA A 74 1.53 8.08 9.78
C ALA A 74 1.17 7.12 10.92
N ALA A 75 1.45 5.83 10.75
CA ALA A 75 1.21 4.82 11.79
C ALA A 75 1.97 5.10 13.07
N LYS A 76 3.24 5.55 12.96
CA LYS A 76 4.08 5.96 14.10
C LYS A 76 3.47 7.12 14.87
N GLU A 77 3.03 8.18 14.18
CA GLU A 77 2.37 9.32 14.82
C GLU A 77 1.11 8.91 15.58
N ARG A 78 0.40 7.92 15.07
CA ARG A 78 -0.85 7.40 15.65
C ARG A 78 -0.64 6.28 16.67
N LYS A 79 0.59 5.82 16.87
CA LYS A 79 0.97 4.69 17.76
C LYS A 79 0.22 3.39 17.43
N ILE A 80 0.03 3.11 16.14
CA ILE A 80 -0.55 1.88 15.63
C ILE A 80 0.45 1.15 14.73
N LYS A 81 0.12 -0.08 14.30
CA LYS A 81 0.91 -0.82 13.32
C LYS A 81 0.26 -0.78 11.94
N VAL A 82 1.10 -0.81 10.90
CA VAL A 82 0.67 -1.13 9.53
C VAL A 82 0.66 -2.64 9.39
N LYS A 83 -0.49 -3.22 9.03
CA LYS A 83 -0.58 -4.63 8.63
C LYS A 83 -0.38 -4.71 7.13
N THR A 84 0.67 -5.38 6.69
CA THR A 84 1.00 -5.48 5.25
C THR A 84 1.13 -6.93 4.83
N PHE A 85 0.62 -7.26 3.63
CA PHE A 85 0.50 -8.63 3.14
C PHE A 85 1.43 -8.87 1.95
N GLU A 86 2.19 -9.97 1.99
CA GLU A 86 3.05 -10.39 0.89
C GLU A 86 2.99 -11.90 0.70
N LEU A 87 2.83 -12.32 -0.56
CA LEU A 87 2.72 -13.73 -0.94
C LEU A 87 4.08 -14.36 -1.27
N LEU A 88 4.97 -13.59 -1.93
CA LEU A 88 6.20 -14.11 -2.51
C LEU A 88 7.31 -14.18 -1.46
N GLU A 89 7.84 -15.39 -1.22
CA GLU A 89 8.86 -15.64 -0.18
C GLU A 89 10.11 -14.75 -0.34
N GLU A 90 10.57 -14.53 -1.57
CA GLU A 90 11.74 -13.67 -1.85
C GLU A 90 11.46 -12.21 -1.44
N LYS A 91 10.26 -11.70 -1.71
CA LYS A 91 9.83 -10.35 -1.32
C LYS A 91 9.59 -10.24 0.18
N ILE A 92 9.03 -11.26 0.82
CA ILE A 92 8.91 -11.34 2.28
C ILE A 92 10.27 -11.18 2.96
N LYS A 93 11.29 -11.89 2.49
CA LYS A 93 12.67 -11.79 3.01
C LYS A 93 13.22 -10.37 2.87
N LEU A 94 13.03 -9.77 1.69
CA LEU A 94 13.49 -8.42 1.40
C LEU A 94 12.73 -7.36 2.22
N ALA A 95 11.43 -7.53 2.41
CA ALA A 95 10.60 -6.65 3.26
C ALA A 95 11.05 -6.70 4.73
N LYS A 96 11.28 -7.89 5.29
CA LYS A 96 11.82 -8.06 6.65
C LYS A 96 13.17 -7.34 6.81
N GLU A 97 14.05 -7.50 5.83
CA GLU A 97 15.33 -6.79 5.81
C GLU A 97 15.12 -5.26 5.76
N THR A 98 14.18 -4.80 4.94
CA THR A 98 13.83 -3.38 4.81
C THR A 98 13.36 -2.81 6.14
N PHE A 99 12.41 -3.47 6.80
CA PHE A 99 11.86 -2.99 8.06
C PHE A 99 12.91 -2.92 9.17
N ASN A 100 13.81 -3.91 9.21
CA ASN A 100 14.94 -3.90 10.15
C ASN A 100 15.90 -2.74 9.85
N LYS A 101 16.39 -2.62 8.61
CA LYS A 101 17.34 -1.57 8.22
C LYS A 101 16.77 -0.16 8.34
N ALA A 102 15.48 0.01 8.04
CA ALA A 102 14.78 1.28 8.21
C ALA A 102 14.46 1.61 9.67
N GLY A 103 14.52 0.63 10.58
CA GLY A 103 14.20 0.78 12.00
C GLY A 103 12.71 0.96 12.27
N ILE A 104 11.86 0.20 11.56
CA ILE A 104 10.39 0.24 11.67
C ILE A 104 9.74 -1.11 11.97
N SER A 105 10.52 -2.12 12.34
CA SER A 105 10.00 -3.48 12.60
C SER A 105 8.98 -3.54 13.74
N ASP A 106 9.00 -2.59 14.65
CA ASP A 106 8.02 -2.44 15.75
C ASP A 106 6.70 -1.79 15.32
N ILE A 107 6.72 -1.08 14.17
CA ILE A 107 5.57 -0.33 13.62
C ILE A 107 4.86 -1.13 12.51
N VAL A 108 5.50 -2.18 11.98
CA VAL A 108 4.97 -2.99 10.88
C VAL A 108 4.68 -4.40 11.35
N GLU A 109 3.53 -4.92 10.94
CA GLU A 109 3.15 -6.32 11.06
C GLU A 109 3.07 -6.93 9.65
N LEU A 110 4.11 -7.66 9.25
CA LEU A 110 4.14 -8.36 7.97
C LEU A 110 3.40 -9.69 8.08
N ILE A 111 2.34 -9.84 7.31
CA ILE A 111 1.52 -11.05 7.23
C ILE A 111 1.90 -11.80 5.96
N GLU A 112 2.51 -12.96 6.14
CA GLU A 112 3.01 -13.80 5.06
C GLU A 112 1.90 -14.65 4.47
N GLY A 113 1.79 -14.68 3.15
CA GLY A 113 0.81 -15.47 2.41
C GLY A 113 -0.24 -14.64 1.69
N ASP A 114 -1.28 -15.34 1.21
CA ASP A 114 -2.35 -14.72 0.43
C ASP A 114 -3.19 -13.78 1.30
N ALA A 115 -3.25 -12.52 0.90
CA ALA A 115 -4.04 -11.50 1.56
C ALA A 115 -5.53 -11.88 1.62
N LEU A 116 -6.06 -12.51 0.55
CA LEU A 116 -7.49 -12.87 0.48
C LEU A 116 -7.92 -13.81 1.61
N ASN A 117 -7.01 -14.66 2.10
CA ASN A 117 -7.28 -15.59 3.20
C ASN A 117 -7.24 -14.91 4.59
N ASN A 118 -6.62 -13.75 4.70
CA ASN A 118 -6.36 -13.09 5.98
C ASN A 118 -7.24 -11.82 6.18
N LEU A 119 -7.68 -11.20 5.10
CA LEU A 119 -8.49 -9.97 5.15
C LEU A 119 -9.83 -10.15 5.86
N GLU A 120 -10.39 -11.36 5.88
CA GLU A 120 -11.68 -11.65 6.55
C GLU A 120 -11.64 -11.33 8.04
N ASN A 121 -10.50 -11.48 8.68
CA ASN A 121 -10.31 -11.30 10.12
C ASN A 121 -9.99 -9.85 10.53
N ILE A 122 -9.83 -8.94 9.57
CA ILE A 122 -9.55 -7.52 9.84
C ILE A 122 -10.85 -6.74 9.79
N ASN A 123 -11.10 -5.93 10.79
CA ASN A 123 -12.24 -5.01 10.88
C ASN A 123 -11.73 -3.59 11.18
N ASP A 124 -12.64 -2.63 11.23
CA ASP A 124 -12.35 -1.23 11.57
C ASP A 124 -11.19 -0.64 10.74
N VAL A 125 -11.23 -0.85 9.43
CA VAL A 125 -10.21 -0.35 8.50
C VAL A 125 -10.37 1.15 8.35
N SER A 126 -9.36 1.92 8.73
CA SER A 126 -9.33 3.37 8.53
C SER A 126 -8.53 3.78 7.31
N PHE A 127 -7.52 3.01 6.95
CA PHE A 127 -6.71 3.21 5.75
C PHE A 127 -6.39 1.86 5.11
N CYS A 128 -6.63 1.75 3.81
CA CYS A 128 -6.24 0.59 3.01
C CYS A 128 -5.51 1.05 1.75
N PHE A 129 -4.32 0.51 1.49
CA PHE A 129 -3.63 0.66 0.23
C PHE A 129 -3.61 -0.67 -0.52
N ILE A 130 -4.05 -0.67 -1.79
CA ILE A 130 -4.11 -1.85 -2.68
C ILE A 130 -3.09 -1.65 -3.80
N ASP A 131 -2.00 -2.43 -3.78
CA ASP A 131 -0.99 -2.49 -4.84
C ASP A 131 -0.42 -3.90 -4.99
N CYS A 132 -1.30 -4.86 -5.24
CA CYS A 132 -0.99 -6.27 -5.47
C CYS A 132 -1.04 -6.62 -6.97
N GLU A 133 -1.18 -7.90 -7.32
CA GLU A 133 -1.47 -8.31 -8.68
C GLU A 133 -2.88 -7.86 -9.09
N LYS A 134 -2.99 -7.31 -10.29
CA LYS A 134 -4.19 -6.54 -10.72
C LYS A 134 -5.45 -7.40 -10.83
N GLU A 135 -5.28 -8.68 -11.08
CA GLU A 135 -6.35 -9.68 -11.23
C GLU A 135 -7.15 -9.91 -9.93
N ILE A 136 -6.60 -9.53 -8.77
CA ILE A 136 -7.28 -9.69 -7.49
C ILE A 136 -7.83 -8.40 -6.89
N TYR A 137 -7.66 -7.24 -7.55
CA TYR A 137 -8.12 -5.93 -7.03
C TYR A 137 -9.60 -5.92 -6.68
N GLU A 138 -10.46 -6.49 -7.56
CA GLU A 138 -11.90 -6.56 -7.32
C GLU A 138 -12.23 -7.37 -6.06
N LYS A 139 -11.55 -8.51 -5.87
CA LYS A 139 -11.72 -9.34 -4.66
C LYS A 139 -11.24 -8.63 -3.40
N CYS A 140 -10.12 -7.88 -3.49
CA CYS A 140 -9.65 -7.06 -2.37
C CYS A 140 -10.69 -6.00 -1.99
N TRP A 141 -11.30 -5.32 -2.98
CA TRP A 141 -12.40 -4.39 -2.75
C TRP A 141 -13.57 -5.04 -2.01
N ASP A 142 -14.03 -6.20 -2.48
CA ASP A 142 -15.15 -6.91 -1.89
C ASP A 142 -14.90 -7.29 -0.42
N LEU A 143 -13.68 -7.69 -0.09
CA LEU A 143 -13.31 -8.09 1.27
C LEU A 143 -13.11 -6.90 2.22
N VAL A 144 -12.73 -5.72 1.69
CA VAL A 144 -12.33 -4.57 2.53
C VAL A 144 -13.43 -3.52 2.62
N SER A 145 -14.16 -3.23 1.53
CA SER A 145 -15.07 -2.08 1.45
C SER A 145 -16.14 -2.05 2.56
N GLY A 146 -16.67 -3.22 2.93
CA GLY A 146 -17.64 -3.36 4.02
C GLY A 146 -17.07 -3.12 5.44
N LYS A 147 -15.75 -3.10 5.59
CA LYS A 147 -15.03 -3.02 6.87
C LYS A 147 -14.40 -1.64 7.10
N VAL A 148 -14.50 -0.75 6.12
CA VAL A 148 -13.96 0.61 6.23
C VAL A 148 -14.83 1.44 7.17
N VAL A 149 -14.21 2.06 8.16
CA VAL A 149 -14.89 2.95 9.10
C VAL A 149 -15.32 4.25 8.42
N LYS A 150 -16.29 4.96 9.00
CA LYS A 150 -16.70 6.28 8.49
C LYS A 150 -15.49 7.21 8.37
N ASN A 151 -15.37 7.91 7.23
CA ASN A 151 -14.24 8.75 6.82
C ASN A 151 -12.91 8.00 6.57
N GLY A 152 -12.89 6.67 6.64
CA GLY A 152 -11.74 5.88 6.24
C GLY A 152 -11.53 5.90 4.73
N LEU A 153 -10.33 5.52 4.30
CA LEU A 153 -9.90 5.56 2.90
C LEU A 153 -9.51 4.17 2.39
N ILE A 154 -9.90 3.88 1.15
CA ILE A 154 -9.24 2.90 0.30
C ILE A 154 -8.54 3.65 -0.82
N ILE A 155 -7.24 3.37 -1.03
CA ILE A 155 -6.46 3.88 -2.16
C ILE A 155 -5.96 2.70 -2.95
N ALA A 156 -6.16 2.70 -4.27
CA ALA A 156 -5.67 1.65 -5.16
C ALA A 156 -4.78 2.26 -6.25
N ASP A 157 -3.55 1.72 -6.36
CA ASP A 157 -2.57 2.16 -7.37
C ASP A 157 -2.96 1.71 -8.77
N ASN A 158 -2.29 2.27 -9.76
CA ASN A 158 -2.41 1.92 -11.17
C ASN A 158 -3.75 2.26 -11.84
N ALA A 159 -4.52 3.17 -11.27
CA ALA A 159 -5.83 3.56 -11.80
C ALA A 159 -5.77 4.29 -13.16
N ILE A 160 -4.57 4.67 -13.65
CA ILE A 160 -4.38 5.26 -14.98
C ILE A 160 -3.63 4.29 -15.89
N ASN A 161 -2.43 3.83 -15.50
CA ASN A 161 -1.57 3.03 -16.39
C ASN A 161 -2.06 1.58 -16.60
N HIS A 162 -2.87 1.04 -15.67
CA HIS A 162 -3.54 -0.27 -15.77
C HIS A 162 -5.06 -0.16 -15.72
N TYR A 163 -5.60 0.99 -16.15
CA TYR A 163 -7.05 1.29 -16.08
C TYR A 163 -7.91 0.14 -16.60
N ASP A 164 -7.64 -0.37 -17.80
CA ASP A 164 -8.46 -1.43 -18.41
C ASP A 164 -8.47 -2.73 -17.59
N THR A 165 -7.35 -3.07 -16.98
CA THR A 165 -7.23 -4.29 -16.17
C THR A 165 -7.99 -4.19 -14.85
N ILE A 166 -7.92 -3.03 -14.17
CA ILE A 166 -8.58 -2.84 -12.88
C ILE A 166 -9.93 -2.13 -12.98
N LYS A 167 -10.39 -1.84 -14.20
CA LYS A 167 -11.68 -1.19 -14.46
C LYS A 167 -12.86 -1.85 -13.74
N PRO A 168 -12.98 -3.20 -13.66
CA PRO A 168 -14.07 -3.83 -12.91
C PRO A 168 -14.13 -3.37 -11.44
N MET A 169 -12.97 -3.23 -10.78
CA MET A 169 -12.90 -2.71 -9.41
C MET A 169 -13.23 -1.21 -9.36
N ILE A 170 -12.72 -0.43 -10.31
CA ILE A 170 -13.00 1.03 -10.39
C ILE A 170 -14.51 1.27 -10.54
N ASP A 171 -15.15 0.60 -11.48
CA ASP A 171 -16.58 0.72 -11.75
C ASP A 171 -17.40 0.34 -10.49
N LYS A 172 -17.02 -0.75 -9.84
CA LYS A 172 -17.65 -1.22 -8.60
C LYS A 172 -17.49 -0.19 -7.46
N ALA A 173 -16.31 0.38 -7.30
CA ALA A 173 -16.04 1.40 -6.28
C ALA A 173 -16.85 2.68 -6.52
N ILE A 174 -16.92 3.14 -7.77
CA ILE A 174 -17.69 4.35 -8.15
C ILE A 174 -19.20 4.13 -7.98
N ALA A 175 -19.69 2.91 -8.25
CA ALA A 175 -21.10 2.56 -8.09
C ALA A 175 -21.51 2.32 -6.62
N ASP A 176 -20.55 2.16 -5.72
CA ASP A 176 -20.83 1.94 -4.30
C ASP A 176 -21.22 3.26 -3.61
N GLU A 177 -22.51 3.49 -3.41
CA GLU A 177 -23.06 4.71 -2.80
C GLU A 177 -22.50 5.04 -1.41
N ARG A 178 -21.83 4.07 -0.75
CA ARG A 178 -21.20 4.27 0.54
C ARG A 178 -19.89 5.06 0.45
N PHE A 179 -19.34 5.25 -0.76
CA PHE A 179 -18.05 5.91 -0.97
C PHE A 179 -18.16 7.12 -1.89
N ASP A 180 -17.29 8.12 -1.64
CA ASP A 180 -16.94 9.16 -2.59
C ASP A 180 -15.60 8.81 -3.23
N CYS A 181 -15.55 8.63 -4.55
CA CYS A 181 -14.37 8.14 -5.26
C CYS A 181 -13.85 9.15 -6.29
N LEU A 182 -12.51 9.24 -6.42
CA LEU A 182 -11.82 10.12 -7.36
C LEU A 182 -10.52 9.44 -7.81
N ILE A 183 -10.21 9.52 -9.12
CA ILE A 183 -8.87 9.16 -9.62
C ILE A 183 -7.98 10.39 -9.55
N VAL A 184 -6.89 10.29 -8.80
CA VAL A 184 -5.87 11.33 -8.63
C VAL A 184 -4.68 11.01 -9.54
N PRO A 185 -4.28 11.91 -10.45
CA PRO A 185 -3.18 11.68 -11.40
C PRO A 185 -1.80 11.90 -10.74
N ILE A 186 -1.48 11.11 -9.73
CA ILE A 186 -0.17 11.05 -9.09
C ILE A 186 0.47 9.68 -9.36
N GLY A 187 1.77 9.64 -9.61
CA GLY A 187 2.46 8.40 -9.95
C GLY A 187 1.83 7.71 -11.18
N THR A 188 1.34 6.51 -10.98
CA THR A 188 0.65 5.69 -11.98
C THR A 188 -0.87 5.85 -11.98
N GLY A 189 -1.37 6.78 -11.17
CA GLY A 189 -2.79 7.07 -10.95
C GLY A 189 -3.34 6.34 -9.74
N GLU A 190 -3.88 7.09 -8.75
CA GLU A 190 -4.44 6.54 -7.53
C GLU A 190 -5.98 6.67 -7.56
N LEU A 191 -6.71 5.56 -7.46
CA LEU A 191 -8.12 5.61 -7.13
C LEU A 191 -8.25 5.84 -5.61
N VAL A 192 -8.82 6.95 -5.22
CA VAL A 192 -9.05 7.32 -3.81
C VAL A 192 -10.53 7.23 -3.52
N CYS A 193 -10.91 6.39 -2.58
CA CYS A 193 -12.28 6.16 -2.16
C CYS A 193 -12.43 6.46 -0.67
N ARG A 194 -13.25 7.45 -0.32
CA ARG A 194 -13.55 7.84 1.06
C ARG A 194 -14.92 7.31 1.49
N ARG A 195 -14.97 6.60 2.61
CA ARG A 195 -16.22 6.15 3.23
C ARG A 195 -17.02 7.33 3.79
N LYS A 196 -18.31 7.44 3.41
CA LYS A 196 -19.26 8.47 3.92
C LYS A 196 -19.62 8.25 5.38
#